data_757cad12aaa21d7f54901a1612722cdd
#
_entry.id   757cad12aaa21d7f54901a1612722cdd
#
_cell.length_a   1.000
_cell.length_b   1.000
_cell.length_c   1.000
_cell.angle_alpha   90.00
_cell.angle_beta   90.00
_cell.angle_gamma   90.00
#
_symmetry.space_group_name_H-M   'P 1'
#
loop_
_entity.id
_entity.type
_entity.pdbx_description
1 polymer ?
#
loop_
_entity_poly.entity_id
_entity_poly.type
_entity_poly.pdbx_seq_one_letter_code
_entity_poly.pdbx_strand_id
1 'polypeptide(L)'
;MLAWSDLPEQRLADGGPLGALAALVVPAGARVLLAGPHDPALLDRLAHAEVTCLLRSHPDAVALADRAARVVVGGPAGLDPADTFDVVLAGAGLDAVESVEGARLGWTGVLARLAAALRPGGTLLLRLDNPLGVSRLVAPTPWYADRGDAAWSIGGVLDAGRPANREQLRAQLAEVGLTVGVSYAAYPGPGAPTALVATDALEQRPTSGLLDAVLHGACAGGFTAGPVLQDPARLAVDALHAGLGAALAPGWLTLARRPGPDAPVDWALPVVLVQTGPPGVGVVEVADRSDGWHWSVTGGGADRTRPAPFASREAAHRDPAALTGPVPPGRLLRTVLLDGCLRRDLDALRRLLRGYAGWLAGQADPDRRLTGAAALADPDTVVVDGDTFAVLDPSWRASEPLPLDVVLARGLWRFAVTLLTGGYAHPWPSTLDVAGLTVVLGGVAGHDLDRATVDAAVETEAAVAAALRGLDADGRGMLATELHAVTPTDPPAGPRSYQQMREAWVRQREELTRLAALLKWTEELLTSRERALRRADATINLLSGSLSYRVGRLAITPARLAKRGARAAKRRAREALGPKPAEEQQ
;
A
#
# COMPACT_ATOMS: atom_id res chain seq x y z
N MET A 1 -39.76 0.95 9.54
CA MET A 1 -38.79 1.98 9.03
C MET A 1 -37.74 2.20 10.10
N LEU A 2 -36.48 2.36 9.70
CA LEU A 2 -35.43 2.72 10.65
C LEU A 2 -35.61 4.19 11.07
N ALA A 3 -35.40 4.46 12.36
CA ALA A 3 -35.41 5.82 12.93
C ALA A 3 -34.01 6.47 12.92
N TRP A 4 -33.02 5.77 12.42
CA TRP A 4 -31.62 6.20 12.27
C TRP A 4 -31.14 6.03 10.83
N SER A 5 -30.04 6.72 10.48
CA SER A 5 -29.40 6.59 9.17
C SER A 5 -28.72 5.23 9.05
N ASP A 6 -28.85 4.58 7.88
CA ASP A 6 -28.10 3.41 7.50
C ASP A 6 -27.26 3.64 6.22
N LEU A 7 -27.06 4.92 5.84
CA LEU A 7 -26.12 5.29 4.79
C LEU A 7 -24.68 4.90 5.18
N PRO A 8 -23.83 4.56 4.20
CA PRO A 8 -22.45 4.19 4.47
C PRO A 8 -21.70 5.31 5.21
N GLU A 9 -21.00 4.98 6.30
CA GLU A 9 -20.12 5.90 7.01
C GLU A 9 -18.89 6.28 6.17
N GLN A 10 -18.31 5.28 5.49
CA GLN A 10 -17.19 5.46 4.60
C GLN A 10 -17.71 5.92 3.23
N ARG A 11 -17.38 7.15 2.86
CA ARG A 11 -17.72 7.75 1.58
C ARG A 11 -16.50 7.81 0.69
N LEU A 12 -16.67 7.43 -0.57
CA LEU A 12 -15.65 7.56 -1.59
C LEU A 12 -15.93 8.79 -2.46
N ALA A 13 -14.88 9.48 -2.85
CA ALA A 13 -15.02 10.59 -3.77
C ALA A 13 -15.77 10.14 -5.04
N ASP A 14 -16.79 10.88 -5.43
CA ASP A 14 -17.64 10.61 -6.60
C ASP A 14 -18.25 9.18 -6.61
N GLY A 15 -18.47 8.55 -5.45
CA GLY A 15 -18.96 7.17 -5.33
C GLY A 15 -17.95 6.09 -5.70
N GLY A 16 -16.70 6.45 -5.95
CA GLY A 16 -15.61 5.51 -6.24
C GLY A 16 -15.84 4.61 -7.47
N PRO A 17 -15.21 3.43 -7.51
CA PRO A 17 -15.37 2.46 -8.60
C PRO A 17 -16.81 1.98 -8.80
N LEU A 18 -17.60 1.86 -7.74
CA LEU A 18 -19.02 1.53 -7.86
C LEU A 18 -19.78 2.64 -8.60
N GLY A 19 -19.52 3.91 -8.26
CA GLY A 19 -20.12 5.07 -8.95
C GLY A 19 -19.71 5.14 -10.43
N ALA A 20 -18.45 4.83 -10.74
CA ALA A 20 -17.98 4.76 -12.12
C ALA A 20 -18.65 3.62 -12.89
N LEU A 21 -18.75 2.42 -12.32
CA LEU A 21 -19.44 1.29 -12.93
C LEU A 21 -20.93 1.60 -13.16
N ALA A 22 -21.61 2.19 -12.17
CA ALA A 22 -23.01 2.58 -12.31
C ALA A 22 -23.22 3.57 -13.45
N ALA A 23 -22.34 4.58 -13.58
CA ALA A 23 -22.41 5.56 -14.68
C ALA A 23 -22.19 4.94 -16.07
N LEU A 24 -21.39 3.87 -16.17
CA LEU A 24 -21.20 3.12 -17.42
C LEU A 24 -22.40 2.25 -17.79
N VAL A 25 -23.13 1.76 -16.78
CA VAL A 25 -24.24 0.81 -16.96
C VAL A 25 -25.58 1.53 -17.15
N VAL A 26 -25.72 2.74 -16.63
CA VAL A 26 -26.96 3.52 -16.67
C VAL A 26 -27.00 4.43 -17.89
N PRO A 27 -27.88 4.18 -18.88
CA PRO A 27 -28.04 5.07 -20.03
C PRO A 27 -28.62 6.44 -19.64
N ALA A 28 -28.37 7.44 -20.45
CA ALA A 28 -29.00 8.76 -20.30
C ALA A 28 -30.54 8.68 -20.42
N GLY A 29 -31.25 9.32 -19.50
CA GLY A 29 -32.70 9.29 -19.42
C GLY A 29 -33.32 7.98 -18.93
N ALA A 30 -32.49 7.02 -18.49
CA ALA A 30 -32.97 5.75 -17.97
C ALA A 30 -33.74 5.93 -16.65
N ARG A 31 -34.77 5.11 -16.43
CA ARG A 31 -35.45 4.99 -15.14
C ARG A 31 -34.67 4.00 -14.27
N VAL A 32 -34.14 4.49 -13.14
CA VAL A 32 -33.25 3.75 -12.26
C VAL A 32 -33.91 3.53 -10.91
N LEU A 33 -33.92 2.30 -10.40
CA LEU A 33 -34.21 1.99 -9.01
C LEU A 33 -32.90 1.81 -8.24
N LEU A 34 -32.64 2.73 -7.31
CA LEU A 34 -31.55 2.61 -6.35
C LEU A 34 -32.07 1.92 -5.09
N ALA A 35 -31.81 0.61 -4.95
CA ALA A 35 -32.37 -0.24 -3.91
C ALA A 35 -31.41 -0.37 -2.72
N GLY A 36 -31.80 0.19 -1.58
CA GLY A 36 -31.03 0.21 -0.34
C GLY A 36 -30.17 1.46 -0.15
N PRO A 37 -29.44 1.54 0.96
CA PRO A 37 -28.62 2.70 1.32
C PRO A 37 -27.32 2.72 0.47
N HIS A 38 -27.15 3.78 -0.30
CA HIS A 38 -25.96 4.01 -1.12
C HIS A 38 -25.30 5.35 -0.74
N ASP A 39 -24.01 5.48 -1.04
CA ASP A 39 -23.35 6.78 -0.93
C ASP A 39 -24.12 7.84 -1.74
N PRO A 40 -24.51 8.96 -1.12
CA PRO A 40 -25.20 10.05 -1.82
C PRO A 40 -24.47 10.60 -3.05
N ALA A 41 -23.14 10.46 -3.13
CA ALA A 41 -22.35 10.83 -4.31
C ALA A 41 -22.74 10.03 -5.55
N LEU A 42 -23.35 8.85 -5.39
CA LEU A 42 -23.88 8.07 -6.52
C LEU A 42 -25.01 8.79 -7.25
N LEU A 43 -25.85 9.57 -6.55
CA LEU A 43 -26.91 10.37 -7.18
C LEU A 43 -26.34 11.44 -8.11
N ASP A 44 -25.23 12.07 -7.73
CA ASP A 44 -24.55 13.07 -8.55
C ASP A 44 -24.00 12.43 -9.84
N ARG A 45 -23.49 11.20 -9.74
CA ARG A 45 -23.04 10.41 -10.90
C ARG A 45 -24.18 10.01 -11.82
N LEU A 46 -25.38 9.83 -11.29
CA LEU A 46 -26.58 9.42 -12.01
C LEU A 46 -27.50 10.59 -12.37
N ALA A 47 -27.03 11.84 -12.30
CA ALA A 47 -27.82 13.05 -12.62
C ALA A 47 -28.37 13.07 -14.06
N HIS A 48 -27.86 12.20 -14.93
CA HIS A 48 -28.34 12.03 -16.31
C HIS A 48 -29.53 11.06 -16.44
N ALA A 49 -30.02 10.49 -15.32
CA ALA A 49 -31.07 9.48 -15.26
C ALA A 49 -32.19 9.88 -14.26
N GLU A 50 -33.35 9.26 -14.38
CA GLU A 50 -34.48 9.41 -13.46
C GLU A 50 -34.36 8.41 -12.32
N VAL A 51 -33.82 8.84 -11.17
CA VAL A 51 -33.52 7.94 -10.04
C VAL A 51 -34.66 7.91 -9.04
N THR A 52 -35.17 6.71 -8.78
CA THR A 52 -36.05 6.39 -7.65
C THR A 52 -35.23 5.70 -6.56
N CYS A 53 -35.17 6.26 -5.36
CA CYS A 53 -34.51 5.65 -4.19
C CYS A 53 -35.52 4.82 -3.40
N LEU A 54 -35.20 3.55 -3.11
CA LEU A 54 -35.93 2.69 -2.17
C LEU A 54 -35.12 2.56 -0.88
N LEU A 55 -35.60 3.16 0.21
CA LEU A 55 -34.88 3.27 1.48
C LEU A 55 -35.74 2.76 2.63
N ARG A 56 -35.15 2.03 3.56
CA ARG A 56 -35.81 1.60 4.80
C ARG A 56 -35.64 2.62 5.95
N SER A 57 -34.72 3.56 5.83
CA SER A 57 -34.46 4.63 6.80
C SER A 57 -35.28 5.89 6.47
N HIS A 58 -36.08 6.36 7.43
CA HIS A 58 -36.84 7.60 7.26
C HIS A 58 -35.95 8.85 7.26
N PRO A 59 -34.95 9.00 8.14
CA PRO A 59 -34.01 10.14 8.10
C PRO A 59 -33.28 10.26 6.77
N ASP A 60 -32.84 9.14 6.19
CA ASP A 60 -32.13 9.12 4.92
C ASP A 60 -33.05 9.51 3.77
N ALA A 61 -34.30 9.03 3.81
CA ALA A 61 -35.31 9.41 2.82
C ALA A 61 -35.59 10.91 2.81
N VAL A 62 -35.66 11.53 3.99
CA VAL A 62 -35.82 12.99 4.11
C VAL A 62 -34.58 13.73 3.59
N ALA A 63 -33.37 13.24 3.92
CA ALA A 63 -32.12 13.85 3.48
C ALA A 63 -31.89 13.78 1.96
N LEU A 64 -32.46 12.80 1.28
CA LEU A 64 -32.32 12.57 -0.16
C LEU A 64 -33.53 13.00 -1.00
N ALA A 65 -34.60 13.53 -0.37
CA ALA A 65 -35.86 13.87 -1.04
C ALA A 65 -35.67 14.88 -2.19
N ASP A 66 -34.79 15.88 -2.02
CA ASP A 66 -34.54 16.92 -3.02
C ASP A 66 -33.46 16.53 -4.05
N ARG A 67 -32.82 15.35 -3.90
CA ARG A 67 -31.72 14.89 -4.75
C ARG A 67 -32.11 13.77 -5.70
N ALA A 68 -33.19 13.07 -5.44
CA ALA A 68 -33.72 12.00 -6.26
C ALA A 68 -35.04 12.42 -6.90
N ALA A 69 -35.36 11.89 -8.08
CA ALA A 69 -36.65 12.15 -8.74
C ALA A 69 -37.83 11.65 -7.90
N ARG A 70 -37.62 10.54 -7.17
CA ARG A 70 -38.62 9.95 -6.27
C ARG A 70 -37.92 9.19 -5.13
N VAL A 71 -38.48 9.28 -3.93
CA VAL A 71 -38.05 8.48 -2.78
C VAL A 71 -39.21 7.65 -2.28
N VAL A 72 -38.99 6.34 -2.17
CA VAL A 72 -39.92 5.37 -1.60
C VAL A 72 -39.35 4.87 -0.27
N VAL A 73 -40.13 5.01 0.81
CA VAL A 73 -39.71 4.60 2.17
C VAL A 73 -40.38 3.28 2.53
N GLY A 74 -39.60 2.28 2.86
CA GLY A 74 -40.07 0.96 3.24
C GLY A 74 -39.29 -0.17 2.56
N GLY A 75 -39.89 -1.35 2.48
CA GLY A 75 -39.29 -2.51 1.81
C GLY A 75 -39.78 -2.70 0.37
N PRO A 76 -39.17 -3.63 -0.39
CA PRO A 76 -39.47 -3.87 -1.80
C PRO A 76 -40.89 -4.39 -2.04
N ALA A 77 -41.54 -4.94 -1.01
CA ALA A 77 -42.97 -5.37 -1.10
C ALA A 77 -43.91 -4.16 -1.32
N GLY A 78 -43.50 -2.95 -0.95
CA GLY A 78 -44.26 -1.71 -1.14
C GLY A 78 -44.07 -1.03 -2.52
N LEU A 79 -43.21 -1.55 -3.39
CA LEU A 79 -43.09 -1.05 -4.77
C LEU A 79 -44.37 -1.38 -5.54
N ASP A 80 -44.86 -0.39 -6.30
CA ASP A 80 -45.99 -0.64 -7.19
C ASP A 80 -45.60 -1.69 -8.25
N PRO A 81 -46.41 -2.75 -8.45
CA PRO A 81 -46.18 -3.73 -9.52
C PRO A 81 -46.09 -3.13 -10.92
N ALA A 82 -46.72 -1.97 -11.14
CA ALA A 82 -46.66 -1.24 -12.40
C ALA A 82 -45.36 -0.45 -12.60
N ASP A 83 -44.61 -0.20 -11.52
CA ASP A 83 -43.32 0.49 -11.60
C ASP A 83 -42.28 -0.44 -12.24
N THR A 84 -41.79 -0.05 -13.41
CA THR A 84 -40.71 -0.78 -14.11
C THR A 84 -39.52 0.13 -14.38
N PHE A 85 -38.33 -0.45 -14.31
CA PHE A 85 -37.05 0.26 -14.40
C PHE A 85 -36.16 -0.32 -15.50
N ASP A 86 -35.34 0.53 -16.09
CA ASP A 86 -34.27 0.14 -17.02
C ASP A 86 -33.13 -0.53 -16.28
N VAL A 87 -32.80 0.04 -15.11
CA VAL A 87 -31.69 -0.40 -14.30
C VAL A 87 -32.13 -0.46 -12.83
N VAL A 88 -31.79 -1.56 -12.18
CA VAL A 88 -31.92 -1.72 -10.73
C VAL A 88 -30.50 -1.83 -10.15
N LEU A 89 -30.14 -0.91 -9.26
CA LEU A 89 -28.87 -0.90 -8.56
C LEU A 89 -29.07 -1.33 -7.10
N ALA A 90 -28.65 -2.54 -6.76
CA ALA A 90 -28.65 -3.12 -5.42
C ALA A 90 -27.21 -3.27 -4.90
N GLY A 91 -26.40 -2.21 -5.02
CA GLY A 91 -24.99 -2.16 -4.61
C GLY A 91 -24.79 -2.19 -3.08
N ALA A 92 -25.85 -1.96 -2.29
CA ALA A 92 -25.83 -2.15 -0.84
C ALA A 92 -26.04 -3.62 -0.40
N GLY A 93 -26.42 -4.50 -1.33
CA GLY A 93 -26.82 -5.88 -1.06
C GLY A 93 -28.32 -6.00 -0.70
N LEU A 94 -28.91 -7.17 -0.90
CA LEU A 94 -30.35 -7.36 -0.67
C LEU A 94 -30.73 -7.30 0.81
N ASP A 95 -29.81 -7.66 1.71
CA ASP A 95 -30.03 -7.59 3.17
C ASP A 95 -30.33 -6.15 3.66
N ALA A 96 -29.87 -5.14 2.91
CA ALA A 96 -30.08 -3.73 3.23
C ALA A 96 -31.37 -3.14 2.61
N VAL A 97 -32.10 -3.89 1.81
CA VAL A 97 -33.30 -3.44 1.10
C VAL A 97 -34.58 -3.78 1.86
N GLU A 98 -34.59 -4.88 2.62
CA GLU A 98 -35.78 -5.33 3.34
C GLU A 98 -36.05 -4.50 4.60
N SER A 99 -37.34 -4.18 4.85
CA SER A 99 -37.80 -3.47 6.05
C SER A 99 -38.61 -4.40 6.96
N VAL A 100 -38.48 -4.21 8.29
CA VAL A 100 -39.22 -4.98 9.31
C VAL A 100 -40.73 -4.85 9.26
N GLU A 101 -41.23 -3.78 8.69
CA GLU A 101 -42.68 -3.46 8.70
C GLU A 101 -43.42 -4.12 7.56
N GLY A 102 -42.72 -4.68 6.58
CA GLY A 102 -43.28 -5.40 5.47
C GLY A 102 -43.36 -6.92 5.70
N ALA A 103 -43.92 -7.63 4.73
CA ALA A 103 -43.82 -9.08 4.68
C ALA A 103 -42.33 -9.47 4.56
N ARG A 104 -41.89 -10.46 5.36
CA ARG A 104 -40.54 -11.03 5.21
C ARG A 104 -40.46 -11.77 3.88
N LEU A 105 -39.72 -11.26 2.96
CA LEU A 105 -39.47 -11.85 1.65
C LEU A 105 -38.26 -12.79 1.67
N GLY A 106 -37.28 -12.49 2.53
CA GLY A 106 -35.97 -13.15 2.52
C GLY A 106 -35.19 -12.86 1.25
N TRP A 107 -33.99 -13.42 1.14
CA TRP A 107 -33.12 -13.18 0.01
C TRP A 107 -33.79 -13.46 -1.35
N THR A 108 -34.33 -14.65 -1.53
CA THR A 108 -34.94 -15.08 -2.80
C THR A 108 -36.20 -14.27 -3.18
N GLY A 109 -37.00 -13.90 -2.19
CA GLY A 109 -38.19 -13.08 -2.41
C GLY A 109 -37.88 -11.65 -2.78
N VAL A 110 -36.86 -11.04 -2.13
CA VAL A 110 -36.34 -9.70 -2.49
C VAL A 110 -35.76 -9.72 -3.91
N LEU A 111 -34.95 -10.74 -4.24
CA LEU A 111 -34.39 -10.90 -5.57
C LEU A 111 -35.49 -11.02 -6.64
N ALA A 112 -36.50 -11.88 -6.41
CA ALA A 112 -37.63 -12.03 -7.34
C ALA A 112 -38.40 -10.73 -7.53
N ARG A 113 -38.59 -9.94 -6.45
CA ARG A 113 -39.31 -8.67 -6.51
C ARG A 113 -38.53 -7.62 -7.31
N LEU A 114 -37.21 -7.51 -7.11
CA LEU A 114 -36.36 -6.58 -7.88
C LEU A 114 -36.25 -7.00 -9.35
N ALA A 115 -36.14 -8.33 -9.62
CA ALA A 115 -36.14 -8.83 -10.99
C ALA A 115 -37.46 -8.57 -11.72
N ALA A 116 -38.60 -8.67 -11.03
CA ALA A 116 -39.91 -8.34 -11.59
C ALA A 116 -40.06 -6.85 -11.92
N ALA A 117 -39.39 -5.97 -11.17
CA ALA A 117 -39.39 -4.53 -11.41
C ALA A 117 -38.51 -4.12 -12.62
N LEU A 118 -37.70 -5.02 -13.18
CA LEU A 118 -36.97 -4.76 -14.42
C LEU A 118 -37.88 -4.90 -15.64
N ARG A 119 -37.78 -3.98 -16.58
CA ARG A 119 -38.38 -4.16 -17.91
C ARG A 119 -37.58 -5.17 -18.75
N PRO A 120 -38.16 -5.76 -19.81
CA PRO A 120 -37.41 -6.57 -20.77
C PRO A 120 -36.18 -5.80 -21.29
N GLY A 121 -35.00 -6.44 -21.31
CA GLY A 121 -33.72 -5.79 -21.62
C GLY A 121 -33.08 -5.03 -20.45
N GLY A 122 -33.77 -4.85 -19.33
CA GLY A 122 -33.27 -4.12 -18.16
C GLY A 122 -32.13 -4.85 -17.42
N THR A 123 -31.34 -4.09 -16.70
CA THR A 123 -30.12 -4.55 -16.02
C THR A 123 -30.24 -4.48 -14.50
N LEU A 124 -29.83 -5.54 -13.82
CA LEU A 124 -29.61 -5.60 -12.37
C LEU A 124 -28.12 -5.55 -12.07
N LEU A 125 -27.68 -4.63 -11.21
CA LEU A 125 -26.39 -4.66 -10.55
C LEU A 125 -26.61 -5.08 -9.10
N LEU A 126 -26.05 -6.22 -8.71
CA LEU A 126 -26.29 -6.84 -7.41
C LEU A 126 -24.98 -7.10 -6.67
N ARG A 127 -24.91 -6.66 -5.42
CA ARG A 127 -23.82 -6.98 -4.50
C ARG A 127 -24.13 -8.26 -3.73
N LEU A 128 -23.11 -9.12 -3.61
CA LEU A 128 -23.08 -10.27 -2.71
C LEU A 128 -21.78 -10.25 -1.90
N ASP A 129 -21.89 -10.22 -0.57
CA ASP A 129 -20.76 -10.33 0.34
C ASP A 129 -20.31 -11.78 0.46
N ASN A 130 -18.98 -11.99 0.44
CA ASN A 130 -18.39 -13.31 0.56
C ASN A 130 -18.10 -13.63 2.04
N PRO A 131 -18.74 -14.67 2.62
CA PRO A 131 -18.48 -15.07 4.01
C PRO A 131 -17.05 -15.62 4.21
N LEU A 132 -16.36 -16.06 3.14
CA LEU A 132 -14.98 -16.54 3.14
C LEU A 132 -14.02 -15.57 2.46
N GLY A 133 -14.42 -14.31 2.25
CA GLY A 133 -13.56 -13.29 1.64
C GLY A 133 -12.36 -12.92 2.50
N VAL A 134 -11.30 -12.42 1.87
CA VAL A 134 -10.05 -11.98 2.53
C VAL A 134 -10.35 -11.10 3.75
N SER A 135 -11.31 -10.17 3.64
CA SER A 135 -11.71 -9.28 4.75
C SER A 135 -12.20 -10.04 5.99
N ARG A 136 -12.83 -11.19 5.80
CA ARG A 136 -13.31 -12.04 6.89
C ARG A 136 -12.23 -12.94 7.46
N LEU A 137 -11.33 -13.42 6.60
CA LEU A 137 -10.20 -14.29 7.00
C LEU A 137 -9.16 -13.55 7.83
N VAL A 138 -8.99 -12.25 7.63
CA VAL A 138 -8.04 -11.43 8.39
C VAL A 138 -8.62 -10.81 9.65
N ALA A 139 -9.93 -10.77 9.81
CA ALA A 139 -10.58 -10.17 10.97
C ALA A 139 -10.34 -11.02 12.23
N PRO A 140 -9.91 -10.40 13.36
CA PRO A 140 -9.68 -11.12 14.63
C PRO A 140 -10.98 -11.59 15.27
N THR A 141 -12.10 -10.96 14.96
CA THR A 141 -13.42 -11.27 15.48
C THR A 141 -14.34 -11.73 14.35
N PRO A 142 -15.14 -12.79 14.55
CA PRO A 142 -16.13 -13.20 13.58
C PRO A 142 -17.09 -12.04 13.29
N TRP A 143 -17.35 -11.78 12.03
CA TRP A 143 -18.17 -10.66 11.58
C TRP A 143 -19.62 -10.67 12.11
N TYR A 144 -20.12 -11.82 12.54
CA TYR A 144 -21.46 -11.97 13.14
C TYR A 144 -21.48 -11.68 14.66
N ALA A 145 -20.30 -11.56 15.30
CA ALA A 145 -20.19 -11.32 16.73
C ALA A 145 -20.11 -9.82 17.09
N ASP A 146 -19.63 -9.01 16.16
CA ASP A 146 -19.46 -7.57 16.35
C ASP A 146 -20.53 -6.82 15.53
N ARG A 147 -21.73 -6.71 16.11
CA ARG A 147 -22.85 -5.99 15.49
C ARG A 147 -23.20 -4.78 16.34
N GLY A 148 -22.99 -3.60 15.78
CA GLY A 148 -23.63 -2.40 16.27
C GLY A 148 -25.11 -2.33 15.87
N ASP A 149 -25.88 -1.50 16.57
CA ASP A 149 -27.31 -1.29 16.24
C ASP A 149 -27.54 -0.83 14.79
N ALA A 150 -26.55 -0.14 14.20
CA ALA A 150 -26.57 0.28 12.79
C ALA A 150 -26.39 -0.88 11.79
N ALA A 151 -25.79 -1.99 12.20
CA ALA A 151 -25.57 -3.16 11.37
C ALA A 151 -26.74 -4.14 11.33
N TRP A 152 -27.91 -3.70 11.77
CA TRP A 152 -29.09 -4.53 11.85
C TRP A 152 -29.61 -4.91 10.46
N SER A 153 -29.72 -6.20 10.19
CA SER A 153 -30.31 -6.73 8.96
C SER A 153 -31.32 -7.84 9.26
N ILE A 154 -32.43 -7.85 8.52
CA ILE A 154 -33.42 -8.94 8.58
C ILE A 154 -32.88 -10.11 7.77
N GLY A 155 -32.84 -11.30 8.35
CA GLY A 155 -32.43 -12.50 7.65
C GLY A 155 -30.93 -12.77 7.66
N GLY A 156 -30.13 -11.89 7.16
CA GLY A 156 -28.65 -11.93 7.21
C GLY A 156 -28.05 -13.33 7.04
N VAL A 157 -27.13 -13.67 7.95
CA VAL A 157 -26.35 -14.94 7.94
C VAL A 157 -27.20 -16.22 8.01
N LEU A 158 -28.37 -16.14 8.62
CA LEU A 158 -29.23 -17.31 8.88
C LEU A 158 -30.27 -17.50 7.78
N ASP A 159 -30.29 -16.70 6.72
CA ASP A 159 -31.16 -16.92 5.57
C ASP A 159 -30.60 -18.04 4.70
N ALA A 160 -31.25 -19.20 4.76
CA ALA A 160 -30.88 -20.37 3.96
C ALA A 160 -31.04 -20.13 2.45
N GLY A 161 -31.82 -19.12 2.04
CA GLY A 161 -31.98 -18.72 0.64
C GLY A 161 -30.83 -17.88 0.12
N ARG A 162 -29.95 -17.33 0.99
CA ARG A 162 -28.84 -16.49 0.58
C ARG A 162 -27.73 -17.32 -0.07
N PRO A 163 -27.25 -16.95 -1.28
CA PRO A 163 -26.17 -17.69 -1.93
C PRO A 163 -24.85 -17.49 -1.16
N ALA A 164 -24.08 -18.56 -1.01
CA ALA A 164 -22.79 -18.55 -0.33
C ALA A 164 -21.61 -18.24 -1.27
N ASN A 165 -21.81 -18.32 -2.59
CA ASN A 165 -20.81 -18.11 -3.60
C ASN A 165 -21.40 -17.63 -4.94
N ARG A 166 -20.54 -17.30 -5.90
CA ARG A 166 -20.94 -16.80 -7.23
C ARG A 166 -21.76 -17.81 -8.04
N GLU A 167 -21.47 -19.10 -7.92
CA GLU A 167 -22.16 -20.15 -8.66
C GLU A 167 -23.63 -20.25 -8.22
N GLN A 168 -23.85 -20.25 -6.90
CA GLN A 168 -25.21 -20.24 -6.34
C GLN A 168 -25.95 -18.95 -6.70
N LEU A 169 -25.26 -17.79 -6.68
CA LEU A 169 -25.85 -16.53 -7.14
C LEU A 169 -26.25 -16.60 -8.60
N ARG A 170 -25.41 -17.14 -9.46
CA ARG A 170 -25.70 -17.31 -10.90
C ARG A 170 -26.93 -18.20 -11.11
N ALA A 171 -27.03 -19.30 -10.38
CA ALA A 171 -28.19 -20.20 -10.44
C ALA A 171 -29.48 -19.47 -10.02
N GLN A 172 -29.47 -18.75 -8.91
CA GLN A 172 -30.63 -17.99 -8.44
C GLN A 172 -31.04 -16.85 -9.40
N LEU A 173 -30.08 -16.16 -10.01
CA LEU A 173 -30.37 -15.16 -11.03
C LEU A 173 -31.04 -15.78 -12.26
N ALA A 174 -30.60 -16.97 -12.67
CA ALA A 174 -31.24 -17.71 -13.76
C ALA A 174 -32.65 -18.17 -13.39
N GLU A 175 -32.92 -18.61 -12.15
CA GLU A 175 -34.25 -18.99 -11.67
C GLU A 175 -35.26 -17.83 -11.75
N VAL A 176 -34.82 -16.59 -11.54
CA VAL A 176 -35.67 -15.38 -11.70
C VAL A 176 -35.63 -14.81 -13.12
N GLY A 177 -35.13 -15.57 -14.08
CA GLY A 177 -35.13 -15.21 -15.50
C GLY A 177 -34.10 -14.15 -15.92
N LEU A 178 -33.00 -14.00 -15.14
CA LEU A 178 -31.91 -13.09 -15.47
C LEU A 178 -30.69 -13.86 -16.00
N THR A 179 -30.04 -13.28 -17.01
CA THR A 179 -28.76 -13.80 -17.54
C THR A 179 -27.60 -13.01 -16.96
N VAL A 180 -26.66 -13.70 -16.33
CA VAL A 180 -25.44 -13.07 -15.79
C VAL A 180 -24.50 -12.69 -16.93
N GLY A 181 -24.04 -11.44 -16.92
CA GLY A 181 -23.02 -10.92 -17.81
C GLY A 181 -21.66 -10.90 -17.13
N VAL A 182 -21.31 -9.80 -16.49
CA VAL A 182 -20.00 -9.58 -15.86
C VAL A 182 -20.13 -9.61 -14.34
N SER A 183 -19.16 -10.22 -13.66
CA SER A 183 -19.01 -10.13 -12.22
C SER A 183 -17.68 -9.50 -11.87
N TYR A 184 -17.69 -8.57 -10.93
CA TYR A 184 -16.51 -7.91 -10.40
C TYR A 184 -16.25 -8.36 -8.97
N ALA A 185 -15.00 -8.72 -8.67
CA ALA A 185 -14.49 -8.84 -7.32
C ALA A 185 -14.27 -7.43 -6.75
N ALA A 186 -14.79 -7.17 -5.55
CA ALA A 186 -14.75 -5.86 -4.90
C ALA A 186 -13.75 -5.85 -3.75
N TYR A 187 -12.70 -5.02 -3.85
CA TYR A 187 -11.63 -4.90 -2.85
C TYR A 187 -11.55 -3.46 -2.32
N PRO A 188 -11.17 -3.25 -1.04
CA PRO A 188 -10.89 -4.22 0.02
C PRO A 188 -12.15 -4.85 0.62
N GLY A 189 -13.32 -4.32 0.27
CA GLY A 189 -14.62 -4.80 0.72
C GLY A 189 -15.72 -4.29 -0.20
N PRO A 190 -16.86 -5.00 -0.27
CA PRO A 190 -17.91 -4.68 -1.22
C PRO A 190 -18.73 -3.43 -0.83
N GLY A 191 -18.62 -2.96 0.43
CA GLY A 191 -19.36 -1.77 0.90
C GLY A 191 -18.80 -0.46 0.36
N ALA A 192 -17.47 -0.35 0.31
CA ALA A 192 -16.76 0.82 -0.21
C ALA A 192 -15.54 0.35 -1.01
N PRO A 193 -15.75 -0.28 -2.19
CA PRO A 193 -14.64 -0.81 -2.97
C PRO A 193 -13.79 0.32 -3.56
N THR A 194 -12.49 0.26 -3.34
CA THR A 194 -11.51 1.11 -4.02
C THR A 194 -10.99 0.48 -5.31
N ALA A 195 -11.24 -0.82 -5.49
CA ALA A 195 -10.96 -1.55 -6.72
C ALA A 195 -12.09 -2.55 -7.05
N LEU A 196 -12.51 -2.55 -8.30
CA LEU A 196 -13.35 -3.58 -8.91
C LEU A 196 -12.54 -4.26 -10.00
N VAL A 197 -12.42 -5.57 -9.93
CA VAL A 197 -11.68 -6.38 -10.90
C VAL A 197 -12.61 -7.46 -11.45
N ALA A 198 -12.74 -7.54 -12.77
CA ALA A 198 -13.53 -8.60 -13.41
C ALA A 198 -13.02 -9.97 -12.95
N THR A 199 -13.94 -10.84 -12.52
CA THR A 199 -13.57 -12.15 -11.95
C THR A 199 -12.81 -13.01 -12.95
N ASP A 200 -13.16 -12.94 -14.22
CA ASP A 200 -12.47 -13.67 -15.29
C ASP A 200 -11.02 -13.21 -15.46
N ALA A 201 -10.74 -11.92 -15.28
CA ALA A 201 -9.38 -11.40 -15.32
C ALA A 201 -8.50 -11.96 -14.18
N LEU A 202 -9.05 -12.08 -12.96
CA LEU A 202 -8.36 -12.71 -11.83
C LEU A 202 -8.07 -14.19 -12.07
N GLU A 203 -8.97 -14.89 -12.75
CA GLU A 203 -8.82 -16.32 -13.03
C GLU A 203 -7.85 -16.58 -14.20
N GLN A 204 -7.88 -15.74 -15.23
CA GLN A 204 -7.08 -15.93 -16.44
C GLN A 204 -5.66 -15.39 -16.33
N ARG A 205 -5.41 -14.37 -15.49
CA ARG A 205 -4.11 -13.70 -15.39
C ARG A 205 -3.61 -13.60 -13.94
N PRO A 206 -3.43 -14.72 -13.23
CA PRO A 206 -3.07 -14.72 -11.81
C PRO A 206 -1.66 -14.18 -11.53
N THR A 207 -0.83 -13.99 -12.54
CA THR A 207 0.53 -13.45 -12.41
C THR A 207 0.69 -12.04 -12.99
N SER A 208 -0.41 -11.34 -13.28
CA SER A 208 -0.36 -9.96 -13.79
C SER A 208 0.16 -8.98 -12.74
N GLY A 209 1.21 -8.22 -13.07
CA GLY A 209 1.74 -7.16 -12.21
C GLY A 209 0.73 -6.04 -11.93
N LEU A 210 -0.17 -5.75 -12.89
CA LEU A 210 -1.28 -4.83 -12.66
C LEU A 210 -2.20 -5.33 -11.54
N LEU A 211 -2.62 -6.60 -11.61
CA LEU A 211 -3.50 -7.16 -10.59
C LEU A 211 -2.82 -7.24 -9.22
N ASP A 212 -1.53 -7.61 -9.17
CA ASP A 212 -0.71 -7.54 -7.96
C ASP A 212 -0.76 -6.13 -7.34
N ALA A 213 -0.50 -5.10 -8.13
CA ALA A 213 -0.48 -3.71 -7.67
C ALA A 213 -1.86 -3.22 -7.21
N VAL A 214 -2.92 -3.55 -7.96
CA VAL A 214 -4.30 -3.16 -7.66
C VAL A 214 -4.78 -3.80 -6.35
N LEU A 215 -4.60 -5.11 -6.19
CA LEU A 215 -5.03 -5.83 -4.98
C LEU A 215 -4.22 -5.41 -3.76
N HIS A 216 -2.90 -5.27 -3.92
CA HIS A 216 -2.06 -4.77 -2.85
C HIS A 216 -2.47 -3.37 -2.41
N GLY A 217 -2.63 -2.44 -3.35
CA GLY A 217 -3.00 -1.06 -3.06
C GLY A 217 -4.38 -0.94 -2.41
N ALA A 218 -5.38 -1.67 -2.92
CA ALA A 218 -6.72 -1.67 -2.36
C ALA A 218 -6.75 -2.24 -0.92
N CYS A 219 -6.07 -3.38 -0.69
CA CYS A 219 -6.09 -4.03 0.61
C CYS A 219 -5.18 -3.34 1.64
N ALA A 220 -4.05 -2.76 1.25
CA ALA A 220 -3.18 -2.01 2.17
C ALA A 220 -3.87 -0.77 2.74
N GLY A 221 -4.69 -0.06 1.94
CA GLY A 221 -5.42 1.14 2.36
C GLY A 221 -6.77 0.88 3.04
N GLY A 222 -7.33 -0.31 2.89
CA GLY A 222 -8.74 -0.58 3.22
C GLY A 222 -9.03 -1.04 4.65
N PHE A 223 -8.01 -1.36 5.45
CA PHE A 223 -8.16 -1.94 6.79
C PHE A 223 -7.53 -1.02 7.85
N THR A 224 -7.96 0.23 7.90
CA THR A 224 -7.33 1.25 8.75
C THR A 224 -7.80 1.23 10.21
N ALA A 225 -8.94 0.60 10.50
CA ALA A 225 -9.65 0.82 11.76
C ALA A 225 -9.32 -0.18 12.90
N GLY A 226 -8.49 -1.20 12.67
CA GLY A 226 -8.24 -2.17 13.74
C GLY A 226 -7.13 -3.18 13.44
N PRO A 227 -6.76 -3.99 14.44
CA PRO A 227 -5.80 -5.06 14.24
C PRO A 227 -6.37 -6.15 13.33
N VAL A 228 -5.51 -6.77 12.54
CA VAL A 228 -5.84 -7.92 11.70
C VAL A 228 -4.97 -9.12 12.07
N LEU A 229 -5.44 -10.35 11.79
CA LEU A 229 -4.68 -11.57 12.10
C LEU A 229 -3.45 -11.71 11.22
N GLN A 230 -3.54 -11.31 9.96
CA GLN A 230 -2.45 -11.31 8.99
C GLN A 230 -2.62 -10.16 8.01
N ASP A 231 -1.57 -9.85 7.24
CA ASP A 231 -1.58 -8.77 6.25
C ASP A 231 -2.61 -9.05 5.14
N PRO A 232 -3.67 -8.25 5.02
CA PRO A 232 -4.71 -8.45 4.01
C PRO A 232 -4.20 -8.22 2.58
N ALA A 233 -3.25 -7.31 2.37
CA ALA A 233 -2.68 -7.05 1.07
C ALA A 233 -1.87 -8.25 0.57
N ARG A 234 -1.05 -8.83 1.46
CA ARG A 234 -0.31 -10.06 1.15
C ARG A 234 -1.26 -11.22 0.87
N LEU A 235 -2.28 -11.43 1.73
CA LEU A 235 -3.23 -12.53 1.53
C LEU A 235 -4.01 -12.39 0.22
N ALA A 236 -4.39 -11.18 -0.18
CA ALA A 236 -5.09 -10.95 -1.45
C ALA A 236 -4.20 -11.28 -2.67
N VAL A 237 -2.91 -10.90 -2.62
CA VAL A 237 -1.94 -11.21 -3.69
C VAL A 237 -1.60 -12.71 -3.70
N ASP A 238 -1.42 -13.35 -2.54
CA ASP A 238 -1.19 -14.79 -2.44
C ASP A 238 -2.40 -15.58 -2.99
N ALA A 239 -3.63 -15.11 -2.69
CA ALA A 239 -4.86 -15.68 -3.25
C ALA A 239 -4.93 -15.54 -4.79
N LEU A 240 -4.52 -14.37 -5.33
CA LEU A 240 -4.42 -14.17 -6.78
C LEU A 240 -3.47 -15.19 -7.41
N HIS A 241 -2.24 -15.32 -6.88
CA HIS A 241 -1.22 -16.24 -7.41
C HIS A 241 -1.63 -17.72 -7.30
N ALA A 242 -2.43 -18.05 -6.28
CA ALA A 242 -3.01 -19.39 -6.12
C ALA A 242 -4.20 -19.67 -7.06
N GLY A 243 -4.63 -18.71 -7.89
CA GLY A 243 -5.83 -18.81 -8.73
C GLY A 243 -7.15 -18.70 -7.94
N LEU A 244 -7.08 -18.22 -6.70
CA LEU A 244 -8.22 -18.07 -5.77
C LEU A 244 -8.68 -16.62 -5.63
N GLY A 245 -8.11 -15.66 -6.36
CA GLY A 245 -8.40 -14.24 -6.23
C GLY A 245 -9.89 -13.92 -6.37
N ALA A 246 -10.56 -14.51 -7.35
CA ALA A 246 -12.01 -14.35 -7.52
C ALA A 246 -12.83 -15.05 -6.42
N ALA A 247 -12.40 -16.23 -5.96
CA ALA A 247 -13.12 -17.02 -4.95
C ALA A 247 -13.00 -16.43 -3.53
N LEU A 248 -11.83 -15.84 -3.19
CA LEU A 248 -11.55 -15.21 -1.89
C LEU A 248 -11.76 -13.70 -1.89
N ALA A 249 -12.29 -13.13 -2.96
CA ALA A 249 -12.68 -11.72 -2.98
C ALA A 249 -13.62 -11.41 -1.79
N PRO A 250 -13.50 -10.22 -1.16
CA PRO A 250 -14.37 -9.83 -0.05
C PRO A 250 -15.86 -9.84 -0.39
N GLY A 251 -16.19 -9.64 -1.65
CA GLY A 251 -17.53 -9.76 -2.20
C GLY A 251 -17.53 -9.52 -3.70
N TRP A 252 -18.69 -9.61 -4.28
CA TRP A 252 -18.87 -9.47 -5.72
C TRP A 252 -19.97 -8.47 -6.05
N LEU A 253 -19.78 -7.74 -7.15
CA LEU A 253 -20.79 -6.96 -7.85
C LEU A 253 -21.08 -7.66 -9.17
N THR A 254 -22.29 -8.18 -9.31
CA THR A 254 -22.70 -8.97 -10.48
C THR A 254 -23.72 -8.19 -11.30
N LEU A 255 -23.45 -8.07 -12.58
CA LEU A 255 -24.37 -7.54 -13.57
C LEU A 255 -25.15 -8.67 -14.21
N ALA A 256 -26.46 -8.58 -14.15
CA ALA A 256 -27.36 -9.53 -14.79
C ALA A 256 -28.42 -8.77 -15.59
N ARG A 257 -28.92 -9.36 -16.66
CA ARG A 257 -29.87 -8.74 -17.56
C ARG A 257 -31.12 -9.57 -17.70
N ARG A 258 -32.26 -8.89 -17.74
CA ARG A 258 -33.51 -9.53 -18.15
C ARG A 258 -33.52 -9.67 -19.68
N PRO A 259 -33.74 -10.85 -20.26
CA PRO A 259 -33.83 -11.02 -21.70
C PRO A 259 -34.85 -10.07 -22.33
N GLY A 260 -34.51 -9.51 -23.49
CA GLY A 260 -35.36 -8.59 -24.23
C GLY A 260 -34.89 -8.43 -25.69
N PRO A 261 -35.74 -7.94 -26.59
CA PRO A 261 -35.42 -7.87 -28.02
C PRO A 261 -34.26 -6.91 -28.34
N ASP A 262 -34.09 -5.86 -27.56
CA ASP A 262 -33.08 -4.81 -27.78
C ASP A 262 -31.86 -4.94 -26.84
N ALA A 263 -31.70 -6.06 -26.15
CA ALA A 263 -30.61 -6.24 -25.21
C ALA A 263 -29.27 -6.41 -25.97
N PRO A 264 -28.26 -5.54 -25.76
CA PRO A 264 -26.96 -5.75 -26.37
C PRO A 264 -26.35 -7.08 -25.92
N VAL A 265 -25.66 -7.76 -26.85
CA VAL A 265 -25.11 -9.10 -26.60
C VAL A 265 -23.90 -9.04 -25.66
N ASP A 266 -23.09 -8.00 -25.76
CA ASP A 266 -21.87 -7.85 -24.98
C ASP A 266 -21.86 -6.60 -24.08
N TRP A 267 -21.21 -6.76 -22.94
CA TRP A 267 -20.91 -5.67 -22.02
C TRP A 267 -19.51 -5.14 -22.33
N ALA A 268 -19.41 -4.03 -23.03
CA ALA A 268 -18.14 -3.34 -23.25
C ALA A 268 -17.70 -2.60 -21.97
N LEU A 269 -17.43 -3.34 -20.91
CA LEU A 269 -17.07 -2.80 -19.59
C LEU A 269 -15.57 -3.00 -19.31
N PRO A 270 -14.95 -2.08 -18.54
CA PRO A 270 -13.56 -2.23 -18.12
C PRO A 270 -13.32 -3.50 -17.32
N VAL A 271 -12.15 -4.12 -17.49
CA VAL A 271 -11.74 -5.28 -16.67
C VAL A 271 -11.29 -4.88 -15.27
N VAL A 272 -10.83 -3.64 -15.10
CA VAL A 272 -10.46 -3.05 -13.80
C VAL A 272 -10.99 -1.62 -13.72
N LEU A 273 -11.55 -1.30 -12.57
CA LEU A 273 -11.90 0.05 -12.13
C LEU A 273 -11.19 0.27 -10.80
N VAL A 274 -10.28 1.21 -10.72
CA VAL A 274 -9.49 1.45 -9.52
C VAL A 274 -9.42 2.93 -9.18
N GLN A 275 -9.67 3.24 -7.90
CA GLN A 275 -9.44 4.58 -7.37
C GLN A 275 -7.98 4.69 -6.96
N THR A 276 -7.21 5.49 -7.68
CA THR A 276 -5.78 5.68 -7.43
C THR A 276 -5.50 7.07 -6.90
N GLY A 277 -4.68 7.13 -5.84
CA GLY A 277 -4.25 8.40 -5.24
C GLY A 277 -5.18 8.96 -4.18
N PRO A 278 -4.96 10.21 -3.75
CA PRO A 278 -5.76 10.85 -2.71
C PRO A 278 -7.23 10.95 -3.10
N PRO A 279 -8.16 11.07 -2.12
CA PRO A 279 -9.57 11.32 -2.39
C PRO A 279 -9.74 12.49 -3.37
N GLY A 280 -10.50 12.29 -4.45
CA GLY A 280 -10.75 13.31 -5.49
C GLY A 280 -9.98 13.15 -6.80
N VAL A 281 -9.08 12.17 -6.91
CA VAL A 281 -8.32 11.93 -8.16
C VAL A 281 -9.11 11.17 -9.23
N GLY A 282 -10.25 10.59 -8.85
CA GLY A 282 -11.11 9.86 -9.78
C GLY A 282 -10.78 8.39 -9.91
N VAL A 283 -11.52 7.71 -10.77
CA VAL A 283 -11.37 6.29 -11.06
C VAL A 283 -10.65 6.12 -12.39
N VAL A 284 -9.66 5.25 -12.39
CA VAL A 284 -8.93 4.81 -13.58
C VAL A 284 -9.49 3.47 -14.02
N GLU A 285 -9.61 3.30 -15.33
CA GLU A 285 -10.17 2.12 -15.95
C GLU A 285 -9.11 1.38 -16.76
N VAL A 286 -9.27 0.06 -16.85
CA VAL A 286 -8.49 -0.78 -17.76
C VAL A 286 -9.47 -1.50 -18.67
N ALA A 287 -9.36 -1.24 -19.96
CA ALA A 287 -10.16 -1.91 -20.99
C ALA A 287 -9.41 -3.12 -21.53
N ASP A 288 -10.14 -4.20 -21.81
CA ASP A 288 -9.61 -5.34 -22.57
C ASP A 288 -9.82 -5.09 -24.06
N ARG A 289 -8.72 -5.11 -24.82
CA ARG A 289 -8.72 -4.94 -26.26
C ARG A 289 -8.10 -6.17 -26.92
N SER A 290 -8.25 -6.27 -28.24
CA SER A 290 -7.71 -7.41 -29.02
C SER A 290 -6.19 -7.58 -28.90
N ASP A 291 -5.46 -6.51 -28.60
CA ASP A 291 -4.00 -6.46 -28.42
C ASP A 291 -3.57 -6.45 -26.93
N GLY A 292 -4.51 -6.59 -26.01
CA GLY A 292 -4.25 -6.65 -24.56
C GLY A 292 -4.96 -5.58 -23.75
N TRP A 293 -4.54 -5.44 -22.50
CA TRP A 293 -5.13 -4.45 -21.59
C TRP A 293 -4.60 -3.05 -21.87
N HIS A 294 -5.51 -2.08 -21.85
CA HIS A 294 -5.20 -0.68 -22.10
C HIS A 294 -5.74 0.21 -20.98
N TRP A 295 -4.94 1.17 -20.59
CA TRP A 295 -5.39 2.26 -19.74
C TRP A 295 -6.47 3.06 -20.45
N SER A 296 -7.53 3.39 -19.72
CA SER A 296 -8.60 4.27 -20.15
C SER A 296 -8.98 5.20 -19.01
N VAL A 297 -9.06 6.47 -19.30
CA VAL A 297 -9.59 7.46 -18.35
C VAL A 297 -10.94 7.89 -18.89
N THR A 298 -12.01 7.34 -18.34
CA THR A 298 -13.36 7.64 -18.79
C THR A 298 -13.95 8.81 -18.01
N GLY A 299 -14.48 9.73 -18.76
CA GLY A 299 -15.36 10.79 -18.31
C GLY A 299 -14.66 11.95 -17.62
N GLY A 300 -14.50 13.04 -18.32
CA GLY A 300 -14.54 14.44 -17.86
C GLY A 300 -13.82 14.81 -16.55
N GLY A 301 -12.85 14.00 -16.14
CA GLY A 301 -12.18 14.15 -14.86
C GLY A 301 -11.14 15.28 -14.80
N ALA A 302 -10.87 15.96 -15.90
CA ALA A 302 -9.91 17.07 -15.93
C ALA A 302 -10.27 18.22 -14.97
N ASP A 303 -11.55 18.39 -14.67
CA ASP A 303 -12.04 19.47 -13.78
C ASP A 303 -12.21 19.03 -12.31
N ARG A 304 -11.98 17.75 -11.99
CA ARG A 304 -12.28 17.17 -10.67
C ARG A 304 -11.08 16.94 -9.79
N THR A 305 -9.88 17.12 -10.29
CA THR A 305 -8.70 17.14 -9.45
C THR A 305 -8.72 18.43 -8.64
N ARG A 306 -9.24 18.36 -7.42
CA ARG A 306 -8.91 19.39 -6.45
C ARG A 306 -7.40 19.50 -6.43
N PRO A 307 -6.84 20.66 -6.79
CA PRO A 307 -5.41 20.78 -6.82
C PRO A 307 -4.88 20.44 -5.43
N ALA A 308 -3.94 19.50 -5.36
CA ALA A 308 -3.19 19.22 -4.13
C ALA A 308 -2.63 20.53 -3.56
N PRO A 309 -2.44 20.65 -2.24
CA PRO A 309 -1.79 21.80 -1.62
C PRO A 309 -0.48 22.13 -2.34
N PHE A 310 -0.16 23.41 -2.50
CA PHE A 310 0.97 23.89 -3.31
C PHE A 310 2.29 23.17 -2.95
N ALA A 311 2.56 23.02 -1.66
CA ALA A 311 3.79 22.37 -1.16
C ALA A 311 3.95 20.90 -1.58
N SER A 312 2.86 20.18 -1.84
CA SER A 312 2.94 18.79 -2.24
C SER A 312 3.15 18.59 -3.75
N ARG A 313 2.87 19.61 -4.59
CA ARG A 313 3.09 19.55 -6.04
C ARG A 313 4.53 19.78 -6.45
N GLU A 314 5.36 20.29 -5.55
CA GLU A 314 6.75 20.59 -5.83
C GLU A 314 7.56 19.31 -6.11
N ALA A 315 7.24 18.19 -5.47
CA ALA A 315 7.98 16.93 -5.63
C ALA A 315 7.41 16.03 -6.74
N ALA A 316 6.07 15.89 -6.80
CA ALA A 316 5.41 15.03 -7.76
C ALA A 316 4.01 15.55 -8.11
N HIS A 317 3.60 15.30 -9.32
CA HIS A 317 2.26 15.63 -9.81
C HIS A 317 1.69 14.49 -10.63
N ARG A 318 0.38 14.47 -10.83
CA ARG A 318 -0.29 13.51 -11.67
C ARG A 318 -0.69 14.13 -13.01
N ASP A 319 -0.37 13.41 -14.10
CA ASP A 319 -0.80 13.70 -15.46
C ASP A 319 -1.70 12.55 -15.96
N PRO A 320 -3.04 12.64 -15.77
CA PRO A 320 -3.96 11.59 -16.21
C PRO A 320 -3.89 11.30 -17.71
N ALA A 321 -3.47 12.28 -18.52
CA ALA A 321 -3.34 12.09 -19.97
C ALA A 321 -2.26 11.06 -20.34
N ALA A 322 -1.31 10.78 -19.43
CA ALA A 322 -0.32 9.72 -19.62
C ALA A 322 -0.89 8.30 -19.46
N LEU A 323 -2.08 8.15 -18.87
CA LEU A 323 -2.80 6.87 -18.80
C LEU A 323 -3.52 6.56 -20.12
N THR A 324 -2.77 6.52 -21.18
CA THR A 324 -3.22 6.13 -22.52
C THR A 324 -2.26 5.09 -23.09
N GLY A 325 -2.82 4.08 -23.73
CA GLY A 325 -2.01 3.02 -24.34
C GLY A 325 -2.01 1.71 -23.55
N PRO A 326 -1.17 0.74 -23.95
CA PRO A 326 -1.16 -0.59 -23.37
C PRO A 326 -0.65 -0.58 -21.93
N VAL A 327 -1.27 -1.43 -21.11
CA VAL A 327 -0.74 -1.77 -19.77
C VAL A 327 0.51 -2.63 -19.96
N PRO A 328 1.66 -2.27 -19.38
CA PRO A 328 2.86 -3.07 -19.52
C PRO A 328 2.65 -4.51 -19.00
N PRO A 329 3.05 -5.54 -19.76
CA PRO A 329 2.97 -6.91 -19.31
C PRO A 329 4.04 -7.21 -18.25
N GLY A 330 3.93 -8.37 -17.61
CA GLY A 330 4.91 -8.86 -16.65
C GLY A 330 4.41 -8.88 -15.21
N ARG A 331 5.33 -9.19 -14.31
CA ARG A 331 5.08 -9.28 -12.86
C ARG A 331 5.60 -8.04 -12.16
N LEU A 332 4.98 -7.68 -11.06
CA LEU A 332 5.45 -6.57 -10.24
C LEU A 332 6.86 -6.88 -9.69
N LEU A 333 7.80 -5.95 -9.83
CA LEU A 333 9.20 -6.15 -9.44
C LEU A 333 9.32 -6.51 -7.96
N ARG A 334 8.55 -5.85 -7.10
CA ARG A 334 8.48 -6.20 -5.67
C ARG A 334 8.16 -7.67 -5.44
N THR A 335 7.15 -8.20 -6.13
CA THR A 335 6.70 -9.59 -5.97
C THR A 335 7.80 -10.58 -6.34
N VAL A 336 8.51 -10.36 -7.46
CA VAL A 336 9.60 -11.26 -7.88
C VAL A 336 10.83 -11.12 -7.00
N LEU A 337 11.12 -9.94 -6.47
CA LEU A 337 12.20 -9.74 -5.50
C LEU A 337 11.89 -10.43 -4.16
N LEU A 338 10.65 -10.34 -3.66
CA LEU A 338 10.22 -11.06 -2.45
C LEU A 338 10.33 -12.58 -2.63
N ASP A 339 9.89 -13.10 -3.79
CA ASP A 339 10.02 -14.52 -4.12
C ASP A 339 11.49 -14.97 -4.12
N GLY A 340 12.37 -14.17 -4.74
CA GLY A 340 13.82 -14.41 -4.71
C GLY A 340 14.41 -14.40 -3.28
N CYS A 341 13.95 -13.49 -2.42
CA CYS A 341 14.36 -13.44 -1.02
C CYS A 341 13.93 -14.69 -0.24
N LEU A 342 12.65 -15.09 -0.38
CA LEU A 342 12.09 -16.25 0.29
C LEU A 342 12.79 -17.55 -0.13
N ARG A 343 13.14 -17.70 -1.40
CA ARG A 343 13.89 -18.84 -1.94
C ARG A 343 15.40 -18.75 -1.71
N ARG A 344 15.90 -17.62 -1.23
CA ARG A 344 17.34 -17.31 -1.10
C ARG A 344 18.09 -17.46 -2.44
N ASP A 345 17.43 -17.13 -3.52
CA ASP A 345 18.01 -17.17 -4.87
C ASP A 345 18.80 -15.87 -5.15
N LEU A 346 20.07 -15.88 -4.71
CA LEU A 346 20.97 -14.73 -4.85
C LEU A 346 21.25 -14.36 -6.31
N ASP A 347 21.25 -15.34 -7.20
CA ASP A 347 21.51 -15.10 -8.63
C ASP A 347 20.31 -14.42 -9.30
N ALA A 348 19.09 -14.84 -8.99
CA ALA A 348 17.88 -14.14 -9.43
C ALA A 348 17.82 -12.73 -8.87
N LEU A 349 18.06 -12.54 -7.57
CA LEU A 349 18.09 -11.22 -6.94
C LEU A 349 19.12 -10.29 -7.60
N ARG A 350 20.33 -10.81 -7.86
CA ARG A 350 21.39 -10.04 -8.53
C ARG A 350 20.99 -9.65 -9.95
N ARG A 351 20.44 -10.56 -10.74
CA ARG A 351 19.97 -10.26 -12.10
C ARG A 351 18.90 -9.19 -12.09
N LEU A 352 17.87 -9.34 -11.24
CA LEU A 352 16.75 -8.39 -11.13
C LEU A 352 17.21 -7.00 -10.70
N LEU A 353 18.03 -6.91 -9.65
CA LEU A 353 18.50 -5.63 -9.13
C LEU A 353 19.44 -4.92 -10.11
N ARG A 354 20.34 -5.65 -10.78
CA ARG A 354 21.19 -5.10 -11.85
C ARG A 354 20.39 -4.70 -13.08
N GLY A 355 19.41 -5.52 -13.47
CA GLY A 355 18.49 -5.20 -14.57
C GLY A 355 17.71 -3.92 -14.30
N TYR A 356 17.16 -3.79 -13.10
CA TYR A 356 16.45 -2.59 -12.67
C TYR A 356 17.35 -1.35 -12.66
N ALA A 357 18.56 -1.44 -12.09
CA ALA A 357 19.51 -0.35 -12.08
C ALA A 357 19.99 0.04 -13.50
N GLY A 358 20.26 -0.96 -14.36
CA GLY A 358 20.62 -0.76 -15.76
C GLY A 358 19.49 -0.12 -16.57
N TRP A 359 18.25 -0.53 -16.33
CA TRP A 359 17.07 0.09 -16.95
C TRP A 359 16.91 1.54 -16.52
N LEU A 360 17.03 1.87 -15.23
CA LEU A 360 17.03 3.27 -14.75
C LEU A 360 18.13 4.10 -15.40
N ALA A 361 19.35 3.55 -15.48
CA ALA A 361 20.47 4.21 -16.12
C ALA A 361 20.20 4.49 -17.62
N GLY A 362 19.50 3.59 -18.31
CA GLY A 362 19.07 3.78 -19.70
C GLY A 362 17.99 4.85 -19.90
N GLN A 363 17.26 5.24 -18.84
CA GLN A 363 16.27 6.32 -18.86
C GLN A 363 16.87 7.69 -18.46
N ALA A 364 18.10 7.70 -17.93
CA ALA A 364 18.73 8.92 -17.44
C ALA A 364 19.28 9.78 -18.60
N ASP A 365 19.26 11.10 -18.39
CA ASP A 365 19.91 12.06 -19.27
C ASP A 365 21.47 12.00 -19.15
N PRO A 366 22.23 12.73 -19.98
CA PRO A 366 23.69 12.77 -19.91
C PRO A 366 24.26 13.22 -18.55
N ASP A 367 23.50 14.01 -17.78
CA ASP A 367 23.85 14.46 -16.44
C ASP A 367 23.45 13.46 -15.35
N ARG A 368 23.08 12.21 -15.77
CA ARG A 368 22.63 11.13 -14.89
C ARG A 368 21.41 11.52 -14.04
N ARG A 369 20.46 12.23 -14.63
CA ARG A 369 19.21 12.61 -13.97
C ARG A 369 18.03 11.93 -14.65
N LEU A 370 17.04 11.57 -13.87
CA LEU A 370 15.78 10.96 -14.30
C LEU A 370 14.65 11.98 -14.23
N THR A 371 13.73 11.92 -15.18
CA THR A 371 12.57 12.80 -15.27
C THR A 371 11.26 12.01 -15.37
N GLY A 372 10.15 12.70 -15.17
CA GLY A 372 8.82 12.14 -15.35
C GLY A 372 8.55 10.91 -14.46
N ALA A 373 7.92 9.89 -15.03
CA ALA A 373 7.56 8.68 -14.29
C ALA A 373 8.75 7.81 -13.91
N ALA A 374 9.82 7.80 -14.71
CA ALA A 374 11.04 7.04 -14.40
C ALA A 374 11.73 7.53 -13.12
N ALA A 375 11.63 8.84 -12.82
CA ALA A 375 12.16 9.42 -11.59
C ALA A 375 11.41 8.97 -10.32
N LEU A 376 10.18 8.45 -10.46
CA LEU A 376 9.38 7.92 -9.36
C LEU A 376 9.33 6.39 -9.35
N ALA A 377 10.04 5.74 -10.27
CA ALA A 377 10.08 4.29 -10.37
C ALA A 377 10.66 3.64 -9.11
N ASP A 378 10.00 2.60 -8.64
CA ASP A 378 10.41 1.77 -7.50
C ASP A 378 9.86 0.34 -7.68
N PRO A 379 10.25 -0.63 -6.86
CA PRO A 379 9.76 -2.01 -6.98
C PRO A 379 8.25 -2.18 -6.89
N ASP A 380 7.52 -1.23 -6.30
CA ASP A 380 6.05 -1.26 -6.18
C ASP A 380 5.34 -0.74 -7.45
N THR A 381 6.07 -0.01 -8.30
CA THR A 381 5.53 0.68 -9.48
C THR A 381 6.12 0.17 -10.81
N VAL A 382 7.13 -0.69 -10.75
CA VAL A 382 7.79 -1.27 -11.93
C VAL A 382 7.34 -2.71 -12.13
N VAL A 383 7.02 -3.06 -13.37
CA VAL A 383 6.81 -4.44 -13.81
C VAL A 383 8.02 -4.95 -14.60
N VAL A 384 8.25 -6.26 -14.52
CA VAL A 384 9.33 -6.95 -15.23
C VAL A 384 8.78 -8.13 -16.02
N ASP A 385 9.13 -8.18 -17.30
CA ASP A 385 8.83 -9.27 -18.22
C ASP A 385 10.13 -9.74 -18.88
N GLY A 386 10.63 -10.89 -18.44
CA GLY A 386 11.98 -11.32 -18.78
C GLY A 386 13.03 -10.31 -18.31
N ASP A 387 13.72 -9.68 -19.26
CA ASP A 387 14.73 -8.65 -19.00
C ASP A 387 14.20 -7.22 -19.28
N THR A 388 12.93 -7.09 -19.60
CA THR A 388 12.29 -5.80 -19.90
C THR A 388 11.61 -5.23 -18.65
N PHE A 389 11.90 -3.96 -18.34
CA PHE A 389 11.31 -3.23 -17.23
C PHE A 389 10.46 -2.08 -17.76
N ALA A 390 9.33 -1.82 -17.10
CA ALA A 390 8.46 -0.70 -17.44
C ALA A 390 7.75 -0.15 -16.19
N VAL A 391 7.47 1.16 -16.18
CA VAL A 391 6.61 1.77 -15.15
C VAL A 391 5.16 1.36 -15.44
N LEU A 392 4.48 0.84 -14.43
CA LEU A 392 3.10 0.36 -14.55
C LEU A 392 2.10 1.52 -14.73
N ASP A 393 2.17 2.53 -13.88
CA ASP A 393 1.35 3.74 -13.95
C ASP A 393 2.22 4.97 -14.30
N PRO A 394 2.26 5.40 -15.57
CA PRO A 394 3.08 6.50 -16.01
C PRO A 394 2.49 7.89 -15.70
N SER A 395 1.31 7.96 -15.08
CA SER A 395 0.62 9.22 -14.77
C SER A 395 1.27 9.98 -13.61
N TRP A 396 1.95 9.30 -12.70
CA TRP A 396 2.70 9.93 -11.63
C TRP A 396 4.09 10.33 -12.12
N ARG A 397 4.40 11.61 -12.01
CA ARG A 397 5.62 12.20 -12.56
C ARG A 397 6.33 13.06 -11.52
N ALA A 398 7.66 12.95 -11.46
CA ALA A 398 8.46 13.90 -10.69
C ALA A 398 8.34 15.29 -11.32
N SER A 399 8.23 16.31 -10.49
CA SER A 399 8.16 17.71 -10.93
C SER A 399 9.52 18.25 -11.36
N GLU A 400 10.59 17.76 -10.73
CA GLU A 400 11.98 18.14 -11.02
C GLU A 400 12.81 16.90 -11.38
N PRO A 401 13.86 17.05 -12.20
CA PRO A 401 14.78 15.95 -12.47
C PRO A 401 15.49 15.47 -11.20
N LEU A 402 15.54 14.16 -10.96
CA LEU A 402 16.17 13.54 -9.79
C LEU A 402 17.47 12.82 -10.17
N PRO A 403 18.53 12.86 -9.35
CA PRO A 403 19.77 12.13 -9.59
C PRO A 403 19.51 10.61 -9.63
N LEU A 404 20.11 9.91 -10.58
CA LEU A 404 19.94 8.46 -10.77
C LEU A 404 20.21 7.66 -9.48
N ASP A 405 21.30 7.98 -8.78
CA ASP A 405 21.69 7.26 -7.58
C ASP A 405 20.69 7.48 -6.42
N VAL A 406 20.04 8.67 -6.36
CA VAL A 406 18.98 8.97 -5.40
C VAL A 406 17.71 8.18 -5.74
N VAL A 407 17.32 8.10 -7.01
CA VAL A 407 16.14 7.33 -7.45
C VAL A 407 16.34 5.83 -7.18
N LEU A 408 17.52 5.30 -7.52
CA LEU A 408 17.87 3.91 -7.23
C LEU A 408 17.85 3.64 -5.72
N ALA A 409 18.51 4.49 -4.93
CA ALA A 409 18.53 4.37 -3.48
C ALA A 409 17.13 4.43 -2.88
N ARG A 410 16.25 5.32 -3.38
CA ARG A 410 14.85 5.42 -2.96
C ARG A 410 14.08 4.11 -3.21
N GLY A 411 14.19 3.56 -4.41
CA GLY A 411 13.52 2.28 -4.74
C GLY A 411 14.03 1.12 -3.87
N LEU A 412 15.33 1.03 -3.66
CA LEU A 412 15.96 0.01 -2.81
C LEU A 412 15.62 0.20 -1.33
N TRP A 413 15.53 1.45 -0.85
CA TRP A 413 15.13 1.79 0.52
C TRP A 413 13.67 1.36 0.78
N ARG A 414 12.74 1.66 -0.12
CA ARG A 414 11.34 1.19 -0.03
C ARG A 414 11.27 -0.32 0.06
N PHE A 415 12.05 -1.02 -0.75
CA PHE A 415 12.12 -2.48 -0.70
C PHE A 415 12.74 -2.99 0.61
N ALA A 416 13.79 -2.33 1.13
CA ALA A 416 14.39 -2.66 2.42
C ALA A 416 13.40 -2.45 3.58
N VAL A 417 12.63 -1.35 3.57
CA VAL A 417 11.53 -1.12 4.53
C VAL A 417 10.52 -2.27 4.45
N THR A 418 10.05 -2.61 3.24
CA THR A 418 9.09 -3.72 3.04
C THR A 418 9.61 -5.03 3.61
N LEU A 419 10.88 -5.38 3.34
CA LEU A 419 11.50 -6.61 3.85
C LEU A 419 11.56 -6.64 5.37
N LEU A 420 12.05 -5.56 5.98
CA LEU A 420 12.36 -5.53 7.42
C LEU A 420 11.09 -5.36 8.25
N THR A 421 10.22 -4.42 7.92
CA THR A 421 8.98 -4.18 8.66
C THR A 421 7.93 -5.25 8.38
N GLY A 422 7.88 -5.78 7.14
CA GLY A 422 6.98 -6.87 6.75
C GLY A 422 7.35 -8.25 7.28
N GLY A 423 8.56 -8.42 7.85
CA GLY A 423 8.98 -9.71 8.39
C GLY A 423 9.34 -10.76 7.35
N TYR A 424 9.64 -10.34 6.13
CA TYR A 424 10.01 -11.27 5.08
C TYR A 424 11.38 -11.90 5.35
N ALA A 425 11.48 -13.22 5.14
CA ALA A 425 12.78 -13.88 5.17
C ALA A 425 13.65 -13.40 4.00
N HIS A 426 14.91 -13.08 4.29
CA HIS A 426 15.87 -12.59 3.29
C HIS A 426 17.26 -13.15 3.56
N PRO A 427 18.16 -13.18 2.54
CA PRO A 427 19.47 -13.81 2.70
C PRO A 427 20.52 -12.96 3.44
N TRP A 428 20.23 -11.68 3.71
CA TRP A 428 21.17 -10.75 4.35
C TRP A 428 21.13 -10.83 5.88
N PRO A 429 22.20 -10.35 6.58
CA PRO A 429 22.22 -10.36 8.04
C PRO A 429 21.05 -9.60 8.67
N SER A 430 20.41 -10.20 9.67
CA SER A 430 19.29 -9.59 10.42
C SER A 430 19.69 -8.38 11.28
N THR A 431 20.98 -8.07 11.32
CA THR A 431 21.54 -6.95 12.09
C THR A 431 21.59 -5.63 11.32
N LEU A 432 21.26 -5.68 10.04
CA LEU A 432 21.23 -4.48 9.22
C LEU A 432 19.99 -3.66 9.56
N ASP A 433 20.18 -2.35 9.72
CA ASP A 433 19.10 -1.39 9.69
C ASP A 433 18.62 -1.16 8.22
N VAL A 434 17.56 -0.40 8.04
CA VAL A 434 17.01 -0.13 6.70
C VAL A 434 18.07 0.50 5.79
N ALA A 435 18.83 1.46 6.29
CA ALA A 435 19.83 2.15 5.49
C ALA A 435 21.02 1.24 5.14
N GLY A 436 21.49 0.43 6.10
CA GLY A 436 22.54 -0.56 5.86
C GLY A 436 22.11 -1.62 4.85
N LEU A 437 20.86 -2.09 4.91
CA LEU A 437 20.33 -3.00 3.91
C LEU A 437 20.21 -2.33 2.54
N THR A 438 19.83 -1.05 2.47
CA THR A 438 19.77 -0.28 1.21
C THR A 438 21.13 -0.22 0.54
N VAL A 439 22.18 0.07 1.31
CA VAL A 439 23.59 0.08 0.82
C VAL A 439 23.99 -1.29 0.28
N VAL A 440 23.66 -2.37 1.01
CA VAL A 440 23.95 -3.75 0.56
C VAL A 440 23.20 -4.07 -0.74
N LEU A 441 21.92 -3.70 -0.86
CA LEU A 441 21.14 -3.88 -2.09
C LEU A 441 21.71 -3.08 -3.25
N GLY A 442 22.22 -1.85 -2.99
CA GLY A 442 22.97 -1.05 -3.96
C GLY A 442 24.20 -1.80 -4.48
N GLY A 443 25.01 -2.37 -3.60
CA GLY A 443 26.16 -3.19 -3.97
C GLY A 443 25.78 -4.42 -4.80
N VAL A 444 24.67 -5.09 -4.49
CA VAL A 444 24.12 -6.20 -5.30
C VAL A 444 23.69 -5.71 -6.69
N ALA A 445 23.11 -4.52 -6.76
CA ALA A 445 22.73 -3.85 -8.02
C ALA A 445 23.94 -3.35 -8.83
N GLY A 446 25.14 -3.34 -8.26
CA GLY A 446 26.38 -2.87 -8.91
C GLY A 446 26.64 -1.37 -8.72
N HIS A 447 26.01 -0.74 -7.73
CA HIS A 447 26.17 0.67 -7.38
C HIS A 447 26.71 0.82 -5.96
N ASP A 448 27.70 1.70 -5.80
CA ASP A 448 28.26 2.04 -4.48
C ASP A 448 27.48 3.22 -3.91
N LEU A 449 26.46 2.91 -3.11
CA LEU A 449 25.61 3.90 -2.44
C LEU A 449 26.19 4.23 -1.07
N ASP A 450 26.44 5.50 -0.81
CA ASP A 450 26.83 5.97 0.51
C ASP A 450 25.62 6.36 1.39
N ARG A 451 25.86 6.61 2.66
CA ARG A 451 24.81 6.98 3.61
C ARG A 451 24.15 8.30 3.24
N ALA A 452 24.89 9.26 2.71
CA ALA A 452 24.36 10.56 2.31
C ALA A 452 23.36 10.43 1.14
N THR A 453 23.64 9.54 0.19
CA THR A 453 22.70 9.20 -0.91
C THR A 453 21.42 8.54 -0.37
N VAL A 454 21.54 7.65 0.61
CA VAL A 454 20.37 7.03 1.25
C VAL A 454 19.55 8.08 2.00
N ASP A 455 20.17 8.98 2.75
CA ASP A 455 19.46 10.06 3.45
C ASP A 455 18.74 10.99 2.46
N ALA A 456 19.39 11.35 1.34
CA ALA A 456 18.75 12.13 0.26
C ALA A 456 17.57 11.38 -0.39
N ALA A 457 17.67 10.05 -0.49
CA ALA A 457 16.57 9.20 -0.99
C ALA A 457 15.38 9.18 -0.02
N VAL A 458 15.60 9.16 1.29
CA VAL A 458 14.54 9.22 2.31
C VAL A 458 13.83 10.58 2.28
N GLU A 459 14.58 11.68 2.16
CA GLU A 459 13.99 13.02 1.99
C GLU A 459 13.16 13.12 0.70
N THR A 460 13.65 12.54 -0.39
CA THR A 460 12.89 12.46 -1.65
C THR A 460 11.63 11.62 -1.49
N GLU A 461 11.69 10.48 -0.79
CA GLU A 461 10.52 9.66 -0.51
C GLU A 461 9.49 10.42 0.32
N ALA A 462 9.92 11.15 1.36
CA ALA A 462 9.02 11.98 2.16
C ALA A 462 8.31 13.05 1.30
N ALA A 463 9.03 13.68 0.40
CA ALA A 463 8.46 14.69 -0.50
C ALA A 463 7.45 14.08 -1.49
N VAL A 464 7.81 12.94 -2.11
CA VAL A 464 6.94 12.22 -3.05
C VAL A 464 5.71 11.67 -2.34
N ALA A 465 5.87 11.02 -1.19
CA ALA A 465 4.77 10.46 -0.42
C ALA A 465 3.81 11.56 0.12
N ALA A 466 4.34 12.72 0.49
CA ALA A 466 3.53 13.88 0.86
C ALA A 466 2.70 14.39 -0.34
N ALA A 467 3.31 14.46 -1.53
CA ALA A 467 2.60 14.82 -2.76
C ALA A 467 1.47 13.84 -3.08
N LEU A 468 1.76 12.53 -3.01
CA LEU A 468 0.77 11.46 -3.24
C LEU A 468 -0.40 11.48 -2.24
N ARG A 469 -0.14 11.94 -1.00
CA ARG A 469 -1.15 12.04 0.07
C ARG A 469 -1.81 13.41 0.16
N GLY A 470 -1.35 14.40 -0.59
CA GLY A 470 -1.85 15.76 -0.54
C GLY A 470 -1.53 16.47 0.78
N LEU A 471 -0.38 16.16 1.41
CA LEU A 471 0.05 16.79 2.66
C LEU A 471 0.63 18.18 2.41
N ASP A 472 0.56 19.02 3.44
CA ASP A 472 1.22 20.33 3.48
C ASP A 472 2.71 20.20 3.89
N ALA A 473 3.39 21.35 4.07
CA ALA A 473 4.79 21.39 4.45
C ALA A 473 5.07 20.78 5.83
N ASP A 474 4.17 20.99 6.80
CA ASP A 474 4.29 20.45 8.15
C ASP A 474 4.12 18.92 8.14
N GLY A 475 3.09 18.45 7.45
CA GLY A 475 2.85 17.03 7.24
C GLY A 475 4.01 16.32 6.52
N ARG A 476 4.66 16.99 5.53
CA ARG A 476 5.89 16.50 4.89
C ARG A 476 7.04 16.39 5.89
N GLY A 477 7.26 17.41 6.74
CA GLY A 477 8.32 17.41 7.75
C GLY A 477 8.12 16.30 8.80
N MET A 478 6.88 16.08 9.25
CA MET A 478 6.54 14.98 10.14
C MET A 478 6.83 13.62 9.47
N LEU A 479 6.41 13.45 8.22
CA LEU A 479 6.66 12.22 7.46
C LEU A 479 8.15 11.97 7.25
N ALA A 480 8.96 12.98 6.93
CA ALA A 480 10.41 12.83 6.82
C ALA A 480 11.03 12.32 8.13
N THR A 481 10.59 12.87 9.27
CA THR A 481 11.04 12.43 10.59
C THR A 481 10.65 10.97 10.86
N GLU A 482 9.42 10.58 10.53
CA GLU A 482 8.97 9.19 10.67
C GLU A 482 9.78 8.22 9.79
N LEU A 483 10.04 8.58 8.54
CA LEU A 483 10.78 7.73 7.60
C LEU A 483 12.25 7.55 8.01
N HIS A 484 12.89 8.59 8.55
CA HIS A 484 14.25 8.48 9.10
C HIS A 484 14.30 7.64 10.39
N ALA A 485 13.22 7.62 11.16
CA ALA A 485 13.13 6.87 12.40
C ALA A 485 12.73 5.40 12.22
N VAL A 486 12.43 4.94 10.98
CA VAL A 486 12.00 3.56 10.72
C VAL A 486 13.04 2.56 11.17
N THR A 487 12.63 1.64 12.04
CA THR A 487 13.45 0.56 12.56
C THR A 487 12.97 -0.81 12.08
N PRO A 488 13.82 -1.85 12.07
CA PRO A 488 13.41 -3.21 11.70
C PRO A 488 12.31 -3.80 12.59
N THR A 489 12.08 -3.20 13.75
CA THR A 489 11.06 -3.64 14.71
C THR A 489 9.74 -2.93 14.56
N ASP A 490 9.69 -1.88 13.75
CA ASP A 490 8.44 -1.16 13.49
C ASP A 490 7.50 -2.01 12.64
N PRO A 491 6.19 -1.92 12.91
CA PRO A 491 5.21 -2.55 12.03
C PRO A 491 5.18 -1.82 10.69
N PRO A 492 4.86 -2.53 9.59
CA PRO A 492 4.68 -1.87 8.30
C PRO A 492 3.55 -0.84 8.36
N ALA A 493 3.61 0.15 7.47
CA ALA A 493 2.52 1.08 7.29
C ALA A 493 1.23 0.34 6.90
N GLY A 494 0.13 0.64 7.57
CA GLY A 494 -1.17 -0.01 7.35
C GLY A 494 -1.67 -0.80 8.57
N PRO A 495 -2.60 -1.74 8.36
CA PRO A 495 -3.17 -2.51 9.46
C PRO A 495 -2.11 -3.39 10.12
N ARG A 496 -2.05 -3.32 11.44
CA ARG A 496 -1.10 -4.12 12.23
C ARG A 496 -1.60 -5.55 12.34
N SER A 497 -0.94 -6.49 11.67
CA SER A 497 -1.26 -7.89 11.84
C SER A 497 -0.63 -8.45 13.13
N TYR A 498 -1.33 -9.37 13.77
CA TYR A 498 -0.80 -10.12 14.91
C TYR A 498 0.49 -10.86 14.55
N GLN A 499 0.57 -11.40 13.35
CA GLN A 499 1.76 -12.10 12.87
C GLN A 499 2.95 -11.15 12.74
N GLN A 500 2.77 -9.98 12.15
CA GLN A 500 3.82 -8.96 12.01
C GLN A 500 4.30 -8.47 13.37
N MET A 501 3.38 -8.21 14.32
CA MET A 501 3.75 -7.87 15.69
C MET A 501 4.52 -8.99 16.39
N ARG A 502 4.12 -10.25 16.20
CA ARG A 502 4.81 -11.42 16.73
C ARG A 502 6.22 -11.55 16.15
N GLU A 503 6.37 -11.37 14.86
CA GLU A 503 7.69 -11.42 14.19
C GLU A 503 8.59 -10.28 14.64
N ALA A 504 8.06 -9.06 14.78
CA ALA A 504 8.79 -7.92 15.35
C ALA A 504 9.24 -8.22 16.80
N TRP A 505 8.36 -8.79 17.62
CA TRP A 505 8.69 -9.20 18.99
C TRP A 505 9.77 -10.28 19.05
N VAL A 506 9.73 -11.29 18.16
CA VAL A 506 10.75 -12.33 18.08
C VAL A 506 12.12 -11.72 17.74
N ARG A 507 12.17 -10.80 16.77
CA ARG A 507 13.42 -10.09 16.41
C ARG A 507 13.97 -9.25 17.55
N GLN A 508 13.11 -8.49 18.25
CA GLN A 508 13.52 -7.72 19.42
C GLN A 508 14.13 -8.63 20.48
N ARG A 509 13.53 -9.80 20.71
CA ARG A 509 14.06 -10.78 21.67
C ARG A 509 15.42 -11.34 21.25
N GLU A 510 15.60 -11.65 19.97
CA GLU A 510 16.88 -12.10 19.41
C GLU A 510 17.96 -11.02 19.55
N GLU A 511 17.62 -9.78 19.25
CA GLU A 511 18.54 -8.64 19.38
C GLU A 511 18.92 -8.38 20.84
N LEU A 512 17.97 -8.41 21.76
CA LEU A 512 18.23 -8.33 23.20
C LEU A 512 19.17 -9.45 23.68
N THR A 513 18.96 -10.69 23.23
CA THR A 513 19.82 -11.82 23.56
C THR A 513 21.24 -11.59 23.04
N ARG A 514 21.38 -11.08 21.83
CA ARG A 514 22.68 -10.75 21.23
C ARG A 514 23.38 -9.61 21.97
N LEU A 515 22.68 -8.53 22.28
CA LEU A 515 23.24 -7.41 23.04
C LEU A 515 23.67 -7.83 24.43
N ALA A 516 22.89 -8.68 25.11
CA ALA A 516 23.23 -9.23 26.39
C ALA A 516 24.51 -10.10 26.32
N ALA A 517 24.67 -10.90 25.26
CA ALA A 517 25.88 -11.68 25.02
C ALA A 517 27.11 -10.78 24.76
N LEU A 518 26.96 -9.72 23.97
CA LEU A 518 28.03 -8.75 23.73
C LEU A 518 28.41 -7.98 24.99
N LEU A 519 27.43 -7.58 25.80
CA LEU A 519 27.67 -6.92 27.09
C LEU A 519 28.51 -7.86 28.02
N LYS A 520 28.06 -9.10 28.16
CA LYS A 520 28.80 -10.10 28.96
C LYS A 520 30.24 -10.29 28.48
N TRP A 521 30.43 -10.39 27.15
CA TRP A 521 31.78 -10.53 26.59
C TRP A 521 32.64 -9.29 26.83
N THR A 522 32.09 -8.07 26.73
CA THR A 522 32.82 -6.84 27.03
C THR A 522 33.17 -6.73 28.51
N GLU A 523 32.30 -7.17 29.43
CA GLU A 523 32.55 -7.24 30.87
C GLU A 523 33.67 -8.24 31.20
N GLU A 524 33.68 -9.41 30.56
CA GLU A 524 34.74 -10.41 30.71
C GLU A 524 36.08 -9.86 30.20
N LEU A 525 36.10 -9.14 29.07
CA LEU A 525 37.28 -8.48 28.56
C LEU A 525 37.81 -7.38 29.51
N LEU A 526 36.92 -6.55 30.05
CA LEU A 526 37.27 -5.52 31.01
C LEU A 526 37.87 -6.15 32.27
N THR A 527 37.23 -7.17 32.80
CA THR A 527 37.72 -7.91 33.99
C THR A 527 39.09 -8.56 33.73
N SER A 528 39.29 -9.11 32.53
CA SER A 528 40.58 -9.66 32.12
C SER A 528 41.67 -8.58 32.02
N ARG A 529 41.37 -7.44 31.44
CA ARG A 529 42.29 -6.28 31.36
C ARG A 529 42.61 -5.69 32.71
N GLU A 530 41.63 -5.57 33.61
CA GLU A 530 41.87 -5.13 34.99
C GLU A 530 42.80 -6.10 35.75
N ARG A 531 42.60 -7.42 35.60
CA ARG A 531 43.47 -8.41 36.18
C ARG A 531 44.90 -8.30 35.62
N ALA A 532 45.03 -8.08 34.32
CA ALA A 532 46.34 -7.87 33.67
C ALA A 532 47.03 -6.59 34.17
N LEU A 533 46.27 -5.49 34.32
CA LEU A 533 46.79 -4.22 34.88
C LEU A 533 47.22 -4.41 36.34
N ARG A 534 46.41 -5.03 37.18
CA ARG A 534 46.80 -5.32 38.59
C ARG A 534 48.06 -6.18 38.68
N ARG A 535 48.25 -7.17 37.79
CA ARG A 535 49.48 -7.97 37.71
C ARG A 535 50.66 -7.13 37.29
N ALA A 536 50.48 -6.26 36.28
CA ALA A 536 51.55 -5.34 35.82
C ALA A 536 51.92 -4.37 36.93
N ASP A 537 50.96 -3.79 37.64
CA ASP A 537 51.21 -2.90 38.77
C ASP A 537 51.91 -3.61 39.94
N ALA A 538 51.52 -4.85 40.26
CA ALA A 538 52.19 -5.67 41.25
C ALA A 538 53.66 -5.92 40.83
N THR A 539 53.90 -6.24 39.56
CA THR A 539 55.25 -6.46 39.01
C THR A 539 56.06 -5.18 39.05
N ILE A 540 55.47 -4.04 38.69
CA ILE A 540 56.14 -2.72 38.78
C ILE A 540 56.50 -2.39 40.24
N ASN A 541 55.58 -2.65 41.18
CA ASN A 541 55.81 -2.42 42.61
C ASN A 541 56.93 -3.33 43.17
N LEU A 542 56.94 -4.63 42.79
CA LEU A 542 58.01 -5.56 43.15
C LEU A 542 59.37 -5.12 42.58
N LEU A 543 59.39 -4.71 41.29
CA LEU A 543 60.62 -4.23 40.67
C LEU A 543 61.08 -2.89 41.27
N SER A 544 60.19 -1.97 41.54
CA SER A 544 60.49 -0.68 42.14
C SER A 544 60.88 -0.80 43.62
N GLY A 545 60.39 -1.79 44.32
CA GLY A 545 60.73 -2.13 45.71
C GLY A 545 62.02 -2.93 45.85
N SER A 546 62.55 -3.53 44.78
CA SER A 546 63.75 -4.39 44.82
C SER A 546 65.00 -3.54 45.09
N LEU A 547 65.91 -4.12 45.89
CA LEU A 547 67.20 -3.48 46.20
C LEU A 547 67.96 -3.11 44.93
N SER A 548 67.94 -3.97 43.90
CA SER A 548 68.59 -3.73 42.61
C SER A 548 68.03 -2.49 41.89
N TYR A 549 66.74 -2.24 41.94
CA TYR A 549 66.12 -1.03 41.35
C TYR A 549 66.45 0.24 42.16
N ARG A 550 66.47 0.11 43.48
CA ARG A 550 66.89 1.19 44.40
C ARG A 550 68.36 1.57 44.19
N VAL A 551 69.24 0.58 44.08
CA VAL A 551 70.68 0.79 43.78
C VAL A 551 70.87 1.37 42.37
N GLY A 552 70.17 0.84 41.35
CA GLY A 552 70.20 1.37 39.98
C GLY A 552 69.70 2.82 39.89
N ARG A 553 68.67 3.17 40.65
CA ARG A 553 68.13 4.55 40.72
C ARG A 553 69.10 5.49 41.43
N LEU A 554 69.79 5.02 42.48
CA LEU A 554 70.85 5.79 43.14
C LEU A 554 72.07 5.99 42.25
N ALA A 555 72.43 5.02 41.42
CA ALA A 555 73.53 5.10 40.46
C ALA A 555 73.20 6.04 39.23
N ILE A 556 71.92 6.09 38.80
CA ILE A 556 71.49 6.90 37.65
C ILE A 556 71.21 8.35 38.05
N THR A 557 70.89 8.62 39.33
CA THR A 557 70.58 9.97 39.83
C THR A 557 71.73 10.96 39.62
N PRO A 558 72.98 10.62 39.99
CA PRO A 558 74.11 11.54 39.74
C PRO A 558 74.39 11.76 38.24
N ALA A 559 74.22 10.72 37.41
CA ALA A 559 74.37 10.86 35.93
C ALA A 559 73.31 11.78 35.30
N ARG A 560 72.07 11.75 35.80
CA ARG A 560 71.01 12.66 35.35
C ARG A 560 71.22 14.08 35.82
N LEU A 561 71.74 14.31 37.04
CA LEU A 561 72.13 15.63 37.55
C LEU A 561 73.32 16.21 36.79
N ALA A 562 74.34 15.40 36.49
CA ALA A 562 75.44 15.78 35.67
C ALA A 562 75.01 16.17 34.23
N LYS A 563 74.10 15.38 33.63
CA LYS A 563 73.53 15.67 32.29
C LYS A 563 72.66 16.94 32.25
N ARG A 564 71.90 17.20 33.36
CA ARG A 564 71.14 18.46 33.51
C ARG A 564 72.09 19.66 33.71
N GLY A 565 73.12 19.48 34.54
CA GLY A 565 74.17 20.53 34.70
C GLY A 565 74.90 20.89 33.40
N ALA A 566 75.32 19.86 32.63
CA ALA A 566 75.93 20.04 31.32
C ALA A 566 75.02 20.74 30.28
N ARG A 567 73.71 20.39 30.31
CA ARG A 567 72.74 21.09 29.42
C ARG A 567 72.44 22.51 29.85
N ALA A 568 72.40 22.82 31.14
CA ALA A 568 72.26 24.16 31.67
C ALA A 568 73.53 25.04 31.36
N ALA A 569 74.75 24.47 31.52
CA ALA A 569 75.95 25.11 31.13
C ALA A 569 76.06 25.41 29.61
N LYS A 570 75.62 24.45 28.77
CA LYS A 570 75.60 24.63 27.30
C LYS A 570 74.54 25.64 26.87
N ARG A 571 73.49 25.82 27.62
CA ARG A 571 72.46 26.84 27.37
C ARG A 571 72.98 28.21 27.75
N ARG A 572 73.65 28.38 28.89
CA ARG A 572 74.27 29.62 29.30
C ARG A 572 75.40 30.02 28.38
N ALA A 573 76.20 29.08 27.87
CA ALA A 573 77.26 29.35 26.88
C ALA A 573 76.67 29.77 25.52
N ARG A 574 75.48 29.28 25.15
CA ARG A 574 74.74 29.72 23.94
C ARG A 574 74.13 31.10 24.11
N GLU A 575 73.65 31.44 25.30
CA GLU A 575 73.05 32.74 25.63
C GLU A 575 74.13 33.82 25.74
N ALA A 576 75.39 33.46 26.07
CA ALA A 576 76.53 34.37 26.11
C ALA A 576 77.21 34.66 24.74
N LEU A 577 76.91 33.82 23.76
CA LEU A 577 77.32 34.05 22.36
C LEU A 577 76.10 34.59 21.59
N GLY A 578 75.85 35.89 21.75
CA GLY A 578 74.75 36.60 21.12
C GLY A 578 74.71 36.46 19.59
N PRO A 579 73.54 36.65 18.99
CA PRO A 579 73.40 36.56 17.55
C PRO A 579 74.16 37.71 16.84
N LYS A 580 74.92 37.33 15.83
CA LYS A 580 75.46 38.31 14.85
C LYS A 580 74.26 38.92 14.07
N PRO A 581 74.34 40.24 13.84
CA PRO A 581 73.33 40.90 13.02
C PRO A 581 73.42 40.39 11.58
N ALA A 582 72.29 40.10 10.99
CA ALA A 582 72.12 39.84 9.57
C ALA A 582 72.25 41.20 8.83
N GLU A 583 73.21 41.32 7.93
CA GLU A 583 73.24 42.34 6.91
C GLU A 583 72.08 42.12 5.91
N GLU A 584 71.37 43.22 5.72
CA GLU A 584 70.50 43.43 4.56
C GLU A 584 71.31 43.37 3.28
N GLN A 585 70.82 42.66 2.26
CA GLN A 585 71.01 43.07 0.87
C GLN A 585 69.87 42.54 0.01
N GLN A 586 69.09 43.49 -0.49
CA GLN A 586 68.39 43.65 -1.78
C GLN A 586 67.45 42.49 -2.26
#